data_f8257bc56f114d8883da48b3fb0359f0
#
_entry.id   f8257bc56f114d8883da48b3fb0359f0
#
_cell.length_a   1.000
_cell.length_b   1.000
_cell.length_c   1.000
_cell.angle_alpha   90.00
_cell.angle_beta   90.00
_cell.angle_gamma   90.00
#
_symmetry.space_group_name_H-M   'P 1'
#
loop_
_entity.id
_entity.type
_entity.pdbx_description
1 polymer ?
#
loop_
_entity_poly.entity_id
_entity_poly.type
_entity_poly.pdbx_seq_one_letter_code
_entity_poly.pdbx_strand_id
1 'polypeptide(L)'
;MKFTVFTPTFNRNELLEKLYKSLQKQTFKDFEWLIVDDGSTDGTKEKVEEFLSEKKLEIKYYFKENGGKQRAYNFATEKANGELFICLDSDDEYVENGLETILKYWKKYEKNSDIAGMGYLSTYPNREIIGSSFPEKEMISTQFEIYNKYGVKGDKGLMFRTEIIKKYKFPVFEDEKFIK
;
A
#
# COMPACT_ATOMS: atom_id res chain seq x y z
N MET A 1 -8.27 13.77 5.06
CA MET A 1 -7.43 12.57 5.15
C MET A 1 -6.42 12.55 4.03
N LYS A 2 -5.14 12.43 4.37
CA LYS A 2 -4.07 12.50 3.36
C LYS A 2 -3.80 11.16 2.72
N PHE A 3 -3.68 10.09 3.51
CA PHE A 3 -3.41 8.77 2.96
C PHE A 3 -4.52 7.76 3.24
N THR A 4 -4.76 6.87 2.28
CA THR A 4 -5.29 5.53 2.51
C THR A 4 -4.14 4.54 2.39
N VAL A 5 -3.79 3.88 3.50
CA VAL A 5 -2.88 2.74 3.52
C VAL A 5 -3.74 1.49 3.39
N PHE A 6 -3.72 0.87 2.22
CA PHE A 6 -4.48 -0.33 1.91
C PHE A 6 -3.63 -1.58 2.15
N THR A 7 -4.19 -2.56 2.85
CA THR A 7 -3.57 -3.87 3.05
C THR A 7 -4.51 -4.98 2.60
N PRO A 8 -4.16 -5.73 1.54
CA PRO A 8 -4.80 -7.00 1.23
C PRO A 8 -4.31 -8.07 2.21
N THR A 9 -5.22 -8.91 2.73
CA THR A 9 -4.85 -10.02 3.60
C THR A 9 -5.63 -11.28 3.26
N PHE A 10 -4.99 -12.43 3.42
CA PHE A 10 -5.61 -13.75 3.32
C PHE A 10 -4.81 -14.75 4.16
N ASN A 11 -5.39 -15.23 5.28
CA ASN A 11 -4.77 -16.15 6.21
C ASN A 11 -3.37 -15.69 6.70
N ARG A 12 -3.29 -14.46 7.23
CA ARG A 12 -2.04 -13.82 7.68
C ARG A 12 -2.22 -13.03 8.99
N ASN A 13 -3.01 -13.54 9.93
CA ASN A 13 -3.32 -12.86 11.20
C ASN A 13 -2.08 -12.44 11.99
N GLU A 14 -1.04 -13.29 12.04
CA GLU A 14 0.20 -13.01 12.79
C GLU A 14 1.01 -11.86 12.17
N LEU A 15 0.98 -11.73 10.83
CA LEU A 15 1.72 -10.67 10.13
C LEU A 15 1.04 -9.31 10.31
N LEU A 16 -0.29 -9.27 10.36
CA LEU A 16 -1.04 -8.03 10.58
C LEU A 16 -0.69 -7.35 11.91
N GLU A 17 -0.31 -8.10 12.95
CA GLU A 17 0.08 -7.51 14.23
C GLU A 17 1.36 -6.66 14.11
N LYS A 18 2.36 -7.13 13.35
CA LYS A 18 3.60 -6.37 13.10
C LYS A 18 3.31 -5.11 12.32
N LEU A 19 2.53 -5.23 11.24
CA LEU A 19 2.10 -4.11 10.43
C LEU A 19 1.32 -3.08 11.26
N TYR A 20 0.35 -3.51 12.08
CA TYR A 20 -0.40 -2.64 12.98
C TYR A 20 0.52 -1.82 13.90
N LYS A 21 1.50 -2.49 14.53
CA LYS A 21 2.48 -1.82 15.40
C LYS A 21 3.33 -0.81 14.62
N SER A 22 3.69 -1.10 13.37
CA SER A 22 4.47 -0.18 12.54
C SER A 22 3.65 1.07 12.15
N LEU A 23 2.36 0.90 11.87
CA LEU A 23 1.45 2.00 11.55
C LEU A 23 1.16 2.86 12.80
N GLN A 24 1.03 2.26 13.99
CA GLN A 24 0.88 3.01 15.23
C GLN A 24 2.07 3.94 15.52
N LYS A 25 3.28 3.54 15.13
CA LYS A 25 4.51 4.31 15.36
C LYS A 25 4.72 5.43 14.35
N GLN A 26 3.94 5.50 13.25
CA GLN A 26 4.12 6.55 12.26
C GLN A 26 4.05 7.94 12.89
N THR A 27 5.02 8.82 12.53
CA THR A 27 5.03 10.23 12.98
C THR A 27 3.91 11.03 12.34
N PHE A 28 3.54 10.72 11.11
CA PHE A 28 2.42 11.31 10.40
C PHE A 28 1.12 10.54 10.68
N LYS A 29 0.05 11.23 11.12
CA LYS A 29 -1.19 10.59 11.63
C LYS A 29 -2.42 10.77 10.75
N ASP A 30 -2.40 11.64 9.74
CA ASP A 30 -3.56 11.88 8.87
C ASP A 30 -3.67 10.80 7.79
N PHE A 31 -3.97 9.56 8.22
CA PHE A 31 -4.21 8.42 7.34
C PHE A 31 -5.26 7.47 7.92
N GLU A 32 -5.93 6.74 7.04
CA GLU A 32 -6.72 5.55 7.38
C GLU A 32 -5.96 4.28 7.00
N TRP A 33 -6.16 3.22 7.76
CA TRP A 33 -5.72 1.87 7.41
C TRP A 33 -6.91 1.07 6.89
N LEU A 34 -6.92 0.80 5.60
CA LEU A 34 -7.97 0.07 4.89
C LEU A 34 -7.54 -1.39 4.70
N ILE A 35 -8.15 -2.31 5.42
CA ILE A 35 -7.88 -3.74 5.35
C ILE A 35 -8.97 -4.39 4.50
N VAL A 36 -8.58 -5.12 3.45
CA VAL A 36 -9.49 -5.99 2.71
C VAL A 36 -9.06 -7.43 2.90
N ASP A 37 -9.86 -8.16 3.64
CA ASP A 37 -9.69 -9.58 3.90
C ASP A 37 -10.34 -10.38 2.78
N ASP A 38 -9.52 -11.09 2.04
CA ASP A 38 -9.89 -11.86 0.86
C ASP A 38 -10.33 -13.30 1.23
N GLY A 39 -11.11 -13.44 2.30
CA GLY A 39 -11.74 -14.71 2.70
C GLY A 39 -10.92 -15.52 3.70
N SER A 40 -10.26 -14.89 4.67
CA SER A 40 -9.48 -15.58 5.70
C SER A 40 -10.33 -16.45 6.62
N THR A 41 -9.71 -17.53 7.12
CA THR A 41 -10.30 -18.50 8.06
C THR A 41 -9.40 -18.79 9.28
N ASP A 42 -8.33 -18.00 9.45
CA ASP A 42 -7.25 -18.21 10.43
C ASP A 42 -7.36 -17.31 11.68
N GLY A 43 -8.53 -16.68 11.91
CA GLY A 43 -8.70 -15.71 13.00
C GLY A 43 -8.28 -14.27 12.65
N THR A 44 -8.07 -13.97 11.37
CA THR A 44 -7.76 -12.60 10.89
C THR A 44 -8.84 -11.60 11.31
N LYS A 45 -10.12 -11.97 11.22
CA LYS A 45 -11.24 -11.09 11.58
C LYS A 45 -11.18 -10.73 13.07
N GLU A 46 -11.05 -11.71 13.93
CA GLU A 46 -10.96 -11.54 15.39
C GLU A 46 -9.76 -10.64 15.75
N LYS A 47 -8.62 -10.84 15.07
CA LYS A 47 -7.44 -10.00 15.25
C LYS A 47 -7.68 -8.54 14.86
N VAL A 48 -8.39 -8.28 13.78
CA VAL A 48 -8.73 -6.90 13.38
C VAL A 48 -9.75 -6.28 14.34
N GLU A 49 -10.70 -7.06 14.86
CA GLU A 49 -11.64 -6.60 15.91
C GLU A 49 -10.90 -6.17 17.19
N GLU A 50 -9.83 -6.86 17.58
CA GLU A 50 -8.93 -6.42 18.67
C GLU A 50 -8.34 -5.05 18.36
N PHE A 51 -7.77 -4.84 17.16
CA PHE A 51 -7.19 -3.54 16.75
C PHE A 51 -8.22 -2.41 16.75
N LEU A 52 -9.43 -2.67 16.27
CA LEU A 52 -10.54 -1.71 16.27
C LEU A 52 -10.93 -1.30 17.70
N SER A 53 -10.89 -2.25 18.65
CA SER A 53 -11.24 -1.99 20.05
C SER A 53 -10.25 -1.04 20.74
N GLU A 54 -8.98 -1.04 20.32
CA GLU A 54 -7.93 -0.18 20.86
C GLU A 54 -8.09 1.30 20.46
N LYS A 55 -8.79 1.61 19.38
CA LYS A 55 -9.05 2.98 18.86
C LYS A 55 -7.80 3.82 18.65
N LYS A 56 -6.66 3.20 18.36
CA LYS A 56 -5.37 3.88 18.17
C LYS A 56 -5.13 4.36 16.75
N LEU A 57 -5.81 3.73 15.77
CA LEU A 57 -5.77 4.07 14.35
C LEU A 57 -7.18 4.17 13.80
N GLU A 58 -7.36 4.96 12.74
CA GLU A 58 -8.58 4.91 11.93
C GLU A 58 -8.50 3.69 11.00
N ILE A 59 -9.20 2.61 11.37
CA ILE A 59 -9.20 1.34 10.65
C ILE A 59 -10.54 1.14 9.98
N LYS A 60 -10.51 0.71 8.71
CA LYS A 60 -11.65 0.18 7.98
C LYS A 60 -11.37 -1.25 7.58
N TYR A 61 -12.23 -2.16 7.96
CA TYR A 61 -12.11 -3.58 7.64
C TYR A 61 -13.27 -4.03 6.77
N TYR A 62 -12.93 -4.72 5.69
CA TYR A 62 -13.89 -5.34 4.78
C TYR A 62 -13.51 -6.79 4.54
N PHE A 63 -14.43 -7.67 4.86
CA PHE A 63 -14.33 -9.10 4.50
C PHE A 63 -15.05 -9.33 3.16
N LYS A 64 -14.45 -10.12 2.30
CA LYS A 64 -15.06 -10.56 1.03
C LYS A 64 -14.71 -12.02 0.74
N GLU A 65 -15.50 -12.66 -0.11
CA GLU A 65 -15.15 -13.97 -0.65
C GLU A 65 -13.82 -13.93 -1.39
N ASN A 66 -13.01 -15.00 -1.25
CA ASN A 66 -11.69 -15.07 -1.85
C ASN A 66 -11.74 -14.94 -3.38
N GLY A 67 -11.14 -13.89 -3.88
CA GLY A 67 -11.11 -13.59 -5.32
C GLY A 67 -9.76 -13.08 -5.84
N GLY A 68 -8.74 -13.06 -4.96
CA GLY A 68 -7.38 -12.62 -5.30
C GLY A 68 -7.10 -11.14 -5.05
N LYS A 69 -5.79 -10.84 -4.94
CA LYS A 69 -5.27 -9.50 -4.57
C LYS A 69 -5.78 -8.40 -5.51
N GLN A 70 -5.91 -8.67 -6.81
CA GLN A 70 -6.39 -7.68 -7.79
C GLN A 70 -7.84 -7.25 -7.54
N ARG A 71 -8.71 -8.17 -7.11
CA ARG A 71 -10.10 -7.85 -6.74
C ARG A 71 -10.16 -7.08 -5.43
N ALA A 72 -9.35 -7.47 -4.45
CA ALA A 72 -9.20 -6.73 -3.20
C ALA A 72 -8.68 -5.31 -3.43
N TYR A 73 -7.71 -5.14 -4.33
CA TYR A 73 -7.17 -3.85 -4.72
C TYR A 73 -8.23 -2.95 -5.37
N ASN A 74 -8.96 -3.48 -6.38
CA ASN A 74 -10.04 -2.75 -7.04
C ASN A 74 -11.12 -2.32 -6.05
N PHE A 75 -11.49 -3.21 -5.12
CA PHE A 75 -12.44 -2.89 -4.07
C PHE A 75 -11.92 -1.79 -3.14
N ALA A 76 -10.65 -1.89 -2.71
CA ALA A 76 -10.04 -0.90 -1.84
C ALA A 76 -9.98 0.50 -2.47
N THR A 77 -9.66 0.60 -3.77
CA THR A 77 -9.63 1.90 -4.44
C THR A 77 -10.98 2.61 -4.41
N GLU A 78 -12.10 1.88 -4.48
CA GLU A 78 -13.44 2.46 -4.37
C GLU A 78 -13.76 2.96 -2.95
N LYS A 79 -13.22 2.30 -1.91
CA LYS A 79 -13.44 2.61 -0.50
C LYS A 79 -12.47 3.64 0.07
N ALA A 80 -11.39 3.93 -0.64
CA ALA A 80 -10.37 4.87 -0.22
C ALA A 80 -10.89 6.30 -0.10
N ASN A 81 -10.62 6.95 1.06
CA ASN A 81 -10.96 8.34 1.33
C ASN A 81 -9.73 9.28 1.31
N GLY A 82 -8.52 8.73 1.42
CA GLY A 82 -7.30 9.53 1.35
C GLY A 82 -7.08 10.13 -0.04
N GLU A 83 -6.44 11.29 -0.11
CA GLU A 83 -6.01 11.90 -1.37
C GLU A 83 -4.97 11.02 -2.09
N LEU A 84 -4.17 10.31 -1.31
CA LEU A 84 -3.09 9.45 -1.77
C LEU A 84 -3.34 8.01 -1.32
N PHE A 85 -3.14 7.08 -2.22
CA PHE A 85 -3.36 5.64 -2.01
C PHE A 85 -2.04 4.89 -2.06
N ILE A 86 -1.81 4.08 -1.04
CA ILE A 86 -0.64 3.21 -0.93
C ILE A 86 -1.13 1.78 -0.70
N CYS A 87 -0.58 0.83 -1.45
CA CYS A 87 -0.72 -0.59 -1.12
C CYS A 87 0.49 -1.01 -0.28
N LEU A 88 0.23 -1.48 0.92
CA LEU A 88 1.21 -2.03 1.85
C LEU A 88 0.81 -3.46 2.19
N ASP A 89 1.59 -4.43 1.74
CA ASP A 89 1.29 -5.84 1.94
C ASP A 89 1.38 -6.22 3.43
N SER A 90 0.65 -7.27 3.82
CA SER A 90 0.51 -7.67 5.22
C SER A 90 1.81 -8.15 5.88
N ASP A 91 2.84 -8.45 5.09
CA ASP A 91 4.19 -8.85 5.51
C ASP A 91 5.21 -7.72 5.47
N ASP A 92 4.79 -6.50 5.09
CA ASP A 92 5.63 -5.31 5.06
C ASP A 92 5.39 -4.41 6.28
N GLU A 93 6.37 -3.55 6.55
CA GLU A 93 6.32 -2.56 7.64
C GLU A 93 6.88 -1.21 7.16
N TYR A 94 6.38 -0.12 7.72
CA TYR A 94 7.01 1.18 7.56
C TYR A 94 7.98 1.50 8.70
N VAL A 95 9.08 2.16 8.35
CA VAL A 95 9.89 2.88 9.36
C VAL A 95 9.06 4.02 9.97
N GLU A 96 9.37 4.42 11.21
CA GLU A 96 8.53 5.35 11.99
C GLU A 96 8.18 6.67 11.28
N ASN A 97 9.06 7.17 10.44
CA ASN A 97 8.84 8.40 9.65
C ASN A 97 8.52 8.12 8.17
N GLY A 98 8.05 6.92 7.84
CA GLY A 98 7.82 6.48 6.46
C GLY A 98 6.81 7.34 5.73
N LEU A 99 5.60 7.47 6.26
CA LEU A 99 4.53 8.29 5.66
C LEU A 99 4.90 9.77 5.60
N GLU A 100 5.57 10.30 6.62
CA GLU A 100 6.04 11.68 6.64
C GLU A 100 7.09 11.94 5.55
N THR A 101 8.01 10.98 5.36
CA THR A 101 9.03 11.06 4.31
C THR A 101 8.40 11.03 2.92
N ILE A 102 7.46 10.10 2.67
CA ILE A 102 6.70 10.03 1.42
C ILE A 102 6.01 11.37 1.15
N LEU A 103 5.31 11.92 2.13
CA LEU A 103 4.61 13.20 1.98
C LEU A 103 5.58 14.36 1.70
N LYS A 104 6.73 14.40 2.38
CA LYS A 104 7.74 15.43 2.17
C LYS A 104 8.23 15.49 0.72
N TYR A 105 8.52 14.33 0.13
CA TYR A 105 8.93 14.28 -1.28
C TYR A 105 7.76 14.58 -2.22
N TRP A 106 6.57 14.04 -1.92
CA TRP A 106 5.37 14.28 -2.73
C TRP A 106 5.01 15.76 -2.86
N LYS A 107 5.13 16.53 -1.80
CA LYS A 107 4.82 17.98 -1.79
C LYS A 107 5.52 18.79 -2.88
N LYS A 108 6.68 18.32 -3.36
CA LYS A 108 7.42 18.96 -4.46
C LYS A 108 6.68 18.85 -5.80
N TYR A 109 5.86 17.81 -5.94
CA TYR A 109 5.22 17.41 -7.20
C TYR A 109 3.70 17.44 -7.16
N GLU A 110 3.08 17.65 -6.00
CA GLU A 110 1.62 17.56 -5.82
C GLU A 110 0.81 18.50 -6.72
N LYS A 111 1.39 19.61 -7.18
CA LYS A 111 0.76 20.57 -8.09
C LYS A 111 0.92 20.22 -9.58
N ASN A 112 1.77 19.24 -9.90
CA ASN A 112 1.96 18.81 -11.27
C ASN A 112 0.94 17.71 -11.61
N SER A 113 -0.04 18.03 -12.47
CA SER A 113 -1.11 17.10 -12.87
C SER A 113 -0.61 15.92 -13.70
N ASP A 114 0.57 16.03 -14.32
CA ASP A 114 1.14 14.97 -15.14
C ASP A 114 1.77 13.84 -14.31
N ILE A 115 1.91 14.07 -12.99
CA ILE A 115 2.47 13.07 -12.07
C ILE A 115 1.34 12.34 -11.33
N ALA A 116 1.17 11.07 -11.67
CA ALA A 116 0.13 10.22 -11.11
C ALA A 116 0.46 9.70 -9.70
N GLY A 117 1.74 9.62 -9.34
CA GLY A 117 2.18 9.03 -8.08
C GLY A 117 3.69 9.08 -7.90
N MET A 118 4.19 8.29 -6.93
CA MET A 118 5.60 8.24 -6.58
C MET A 118 6.01 6.81 -6.26
N GLY A 119 7.17 6.37 -6.78
CA GLY A 119 7.85 5.16 -6.36
C GLY A 119 8.92 5.45 -5.30
N TYR A 120 9.09 4.56 -4.34
CA TYR A 120 10.11 4.65 -3.31
C TYR A 120 10.76 3.29 -3.04
N LEU A 121 11.96 3.32 -2.45
CA LEU A 121 12.73 2.11 -2.19
C LEU A 121 12.14 1.32 -1.03
N SER A 122 12.12 0.00 -1.19
CA SER A 122 11.90 -0.96 -0.11
C SER A 122 13.24 -1.53 0.36
N THR A 123 13.35 -1.85 1.64
CA THR A 123 14.57 -2.39 2.24
C THR A 123 14.25 -3.60 3.10
N TYR A 124 15.22 -4.48 3.25
CA TYR A 124 15.21 -5.51 4.28
C TYR A 124 15.36 -4.87 5.68
N PRO A 125 15.07 -5.60 6.78
CA PRO A 125 15.25 -5.10 8.15
C PRO A 125 16.68 -4.64 8.45
N ASN A 126 17.69 -5.20 7.78
CA ASN A 126 19.09 -4.79 7.87
C ASN A 126 19.41 -3.53 7.08
N ARG A 127 18.41 -2.86 6.48
CA ARG A 127 18.49 -1.65 5.64
C ARG A 127 19.12 -1.83 4.25
N GLU A 128 19.40 -3.06 3.83
CA GLU A 128 19.79 -3.33 2.45
C GLU A 128 18.60 -3.14 1.52
N ILE A 129 18.84 -2.50 0.35
CA ILE A 129 17.78 -2.23 -0.63
C ILE A 129 17.33 -3.54 -1.28
N ILE A 130 16.02 -3.73 -1.39
CA ILE A 130 15.44 -4.85 -2.12
C ILE A 130 15.63 -4.61 -3.63
N GLY A 131 16.44 -5.46 -4.25
CA GLY A 131 16.80 -5.33 -5.66
C GLY A 131 17.86 -4.25 -5.90
N SER A 132 17.55 -3.21 -6.65
CA SER A 132 18.48 -2.12 -6.96
C SER A 132 17.92 -0.74 -6.62
N SER A 133 18.80 0.25 -6.47
CA SER A 133 18.42 1.66 -6.37
C SER A 133 17.84 2.19 -7.66
N PHE A 134 17.15 3.33 -7.59
CA PHE A 134 16.86 4.13 -8.77
C PHE A 134 18.15 4.72 -9.36
N PRO A 135 18.16 5.06 -10.67
CA PRO A 135 19.35 5.68 -11.31
C PRO A 135 19.77 7.00 -10.67
N GLU A 136 18.79 7.76 -10.21
CA GLU A 136 18.98 9.05 -9.55
C GLU A 136 18.19 9.08 -8.24
N LYS A 137 18.60 9.98 -7.34
CA LYS A 137 17.94 10.16 -6.05
C LYS A 137 16.48 10.62 -6.19
N GLU A 138 16.22 11.47 -7.18
CA GLU A 138 14.89 11.95 -7.56
C GLU A 138 14.86 12.06 -9.07
N MET A 139 13.86 11.46 -9.72
CA MET A 139 13.67 11.53 -11.17
C MET A 139 12.18 11.44 -11.51
N ILE A 140 11.80 12.00 -12.64
CA ILE A 140 10.47 11.82 -13.22
C ILE A 140 10.60 10.82 -14.36
N SER A 141 9.82 9.74 -14.28
CA SER A 141 9.83 8.66 -15.27
C SER A 141 8.52 7.90 -15.22
N THR A 142 8.32 7.03 -16.18
CA THR A 142 7.24 6.04 -16.13
C THR A 142 7.70 4.76 -15.44
N GLN A 143 6.78 4.01 -14.85
CA GLN A 143 7.09 2.70 -14.29
C GLN A 143 7.68 1.76 -15.35
N PHE A 144 7.19 1.84 -16.58
CA PHE A 144 7.73 1.09 -17.71
C PHE A 144 9.21 1.39 -17.97
N GLU A 145 9.59 2.67 -18.00
CA GLU A 145 10.99 3.07 -18.20
C GLU A 145 11.89 2.63 -17.04
N ILE A 146 11.41 2.78 -15.79
CA ILE A 146 12.17 2.36 -14.60
C ILE A 146 12.61 0.90 -14.73
N TYR A 147 11.71 0.01 -15.10
CA TYR A 147 12.04 -1.41 -15.20
C TYR A 147 12.72 -1.80 -16.53
N ASN A 148 12.27 -1.27 -17.68
CA ASN A 148 12.71 -1.73 -18.98
C ASN A 148 13.88 -0.94 -19.56
N LYS A 149 13.96 0.37 -19.31
CA LYS A 149 15.04 1.22 -19.83
C LYS A 149 16.20 1.32 -18.85
N TYR A 150 15.89 1.49 -17.56
CA TYR A 150 16.90 1.66 -16.52
C TYR A 150 17.26 0.36 -15.81
N GLY A 151 16.54 -0.73 -16.06
CA GLY A 151 16.86 -2.05 -15.52
C GLY A 151 16.75 -2.16 -14.00
N VAL A 152 15.94 -1.32 -13.36
CA VAL A 152 15.71 -1.38 -11.91
C VAL A 152 15.09 -2.71 -11.55
N LYS A 153 15.57 -3.35 -10.48
CA LYS A 153 15.15 -4.67 -10.02
C LYS A 153 14.54 -4.60 -8.62
N GLY A 154 13.73 -5.63 -8.33
CA GLY A 154 13.08 -5.81 -7.02
C GLY A 154 11.90 -4.89 -6.81
N ASP A 155 11.09 -5.22 -5.81
CA ASP A 155 9.87 -4.49 -5.49
C ASP A 155 10.17 -3.08 -4.99
N LYS A 156 9.29 -2.17 -5.37
CA LYS A 156 9.32 -0.77 -4.97
C LYS A 156 7.96 -0.42 -4.37
N GLY A 157 7.99 0.32 -3.27
CA GLY A 157 6.77 0.89 -2.77
C GLY A 157 6.19 1.90 -3.76
N LEU A 158 4.87 1.91 -3.89
CA LEU A 158 4.15 2.79 -4.83
C LEU A 158 3.07 3.56 -4.09
N MET A 159 2.99 4.84 -4.35
CA MET A 159 1.92 5.73 -3.93
C MET A 159 1.31 6.40 -5.15
N PHE A 160 -0.01 6.48 -5.20
CA PHE A 160 -0.74 7.11 -6.31
C PHE A 160 -1.73 8.14 -5.80
N ARG A 161 -2.09 9.11 -6.66
CA ARG A 161 -3.30 9.91 -6.44
C ARG A 161 -4.51 8.98 -6.47
N THR A 162 -5.33 9.04 -5.44
CA THR A 162 -6.53 8.20 -5.34
C THR A 162 -7.49 8.43 -6.51
N GLU A 163 -7.66 9.67 -6.94
CA GLU A 163 -8.50 10.02 -8.09
C GLU A 163 -8.02 9.41 -9.42
N ILE A 164 -6.71 9.20 -9.55
CA ILE A 164 -6.13 8.56 -10.75
C ILE A 164 -6.35 7.05 -10.68
N ILE A 165 -5.96 6.42 -9.56
CA ILE A 165 -6.00 4.95 -9.47
C ILE A 165 -7.43 4.39 -9.52
N LYS A 166 -8.44 5.17 -9.11
CA LYS A 166 -9.85 4.81 -9.27
C LYS A 166 -10.27 4.61 -10.74
N LYS A 167 -9.59 5.27 -11.67
CA LYS A 167 -9.88 5.18 -13.11
C LYS A 167 -9.24 3.96 -13.78
N TYR A 168 -8.20 3.38 -13.16
CA TYR A 168 -7.39 2.31 -13.75
C TYR A 168 -7.45 1.06 -12.87
N LYS A 169 -8.45 0.24 -13.11
CA LYS A 169 -8.64 -1.01 -12.36
C LYS A 169 -7.81 -2.15 -12.94
N PHE A 170 -7.38 -3.05 -12.09
CA PHE A 170 -6.87 -4.33 -12.55
C PHE A 170 -7.94 -5.10 -13.32
N PRO A 171 -7.59 -5.76 -14.44
CA PRO A 171 -8.49 -6.66 -15.13
C PRO A 171 -8.93 -7.80 -14.19
N VAL A 172 -10.16 -8.26 -14.34
CA VAL A 172 -10.74 -9.33 -13.56
C VAL A 172 -11.31 -10.36 -14.51
N PHE A 173 -10.84 -11.60 -14.42
CA PHE A 173 -11.31 -12.73 -15.20
C PHE A 173 -12.07 -13.70 -14.27
N GLU A 174 -13.16 -14.30 -14.75
CA GLU A 174 -14.07 -15.09 -13.90
C GLU A 174 -13.36 -16.27 -13.22
N ASP A 175 -12.47 -16.94 -13.94
CA ASP A 175 -11.80 -18.16 -13.48
C ASP A 175 -10.40 -17.94 -12.90
N GLU A 176 -9.93 -16.67 -12.80
CA GLU A 176 -8.58 -16.35 -12.32
C GLU A 176 -8.60 -15.58 -11.00
N LYS A 177 -7.90 -16.13 -10.01
CA LYS A 177 -7.62 -15.46 -8.72
C LYS A 177 -6.28 -14.71 -8.71
N PHE A 178 -5.39 -14.99 -9.67
CA PHE A 178 -4.08 -14.34 -9.78
C PHE A 178 -3.84 -13.85 -11.19
N ILE A 179 -3.42 -12.59 -11.30
CA ILE A 179 -2.85 -12.03 -12.54
C ILE A 179 -1.35 -12.32 -12.50
N LYS A 180 -0.83 -13.01 -13.51
CA LYS A 180 0.60 -13.26 -13.66
C LYS A 180 1.28 -12.13 -14.41
#